data_3e15b0eb51377836f4989e23d3b728a1
#
_entry.id   3e15b0eb51377836f4989e23d3b728a1
#
_cell.length_a   1.000
_cell.length_b   1.000
_cell.length_c   1.000
_cell.angle_alpha   90.00
_cell.angle_beta   90.00
_cell.angle_gamma   90.00
#
_symmetry.space_group_name_H-M   'P 1'
#
loop_
_entity.id
_entity.type
_entity.pdbx_description
1 polymer ?
#
loop_
_entity_poly.entity_id
_entity_poly.type
_entity_poly.pdbx_seq_one_letter_code
_entity_poly.pdbx_strand_id
1 'polypeptide(L)'
;MGMGGVEFLAMEEPGADPKLYGWGSEEWVHDSRLLIGEAAKRGLGISMTSGTNWSNANLTSITPDDRAASKELDCVIIPLEAGERFCGALPKCEIQTEHVEAQELVAVVAARRMWEKDGCVCLDPETTVLTDLVAEGQLDWTAPADGTYELFVFWLHGTGQTARPSCGISYTVNYLDRYGA
;
A
#
# COMPACT_ATOMS: atom_id res chain seq x y z
N MET A 1 0.45 -37.54 -26.47
CA MET A 1 0.36 -36.08 -26.53
C MET A 1 1.63 -35.51 -25.92
N GLY A 2 2.39 -34.68 -26.64
CA GLY A 2 3.58 -34.03 -26.13
C GLY A 2 3.22 -32.75 -25.42
N MET A 3 3.75 -32.51 -24.20
CA MET A 3 3.68 -31.21 -23.51
C MET A 3 4.85 -30.34 -24.00
N GLY A 4 4.56 -29.09 -24.35
CA GLY A 4 5.59 -28.13 -24.78
C GLY A 4 6.25 -27.38 -23.64
N GLY A 5 5.64 -27.39 -22.46
CA GLY A 5 6.14 -26.71 -21.28
C GLY A 5 5.30 -26.97 -20.04
N VAL A 6 5.76 -26.42 -18.93
CA VAL A 6 5.07 -26.44 -17.62
C VAL A 6 5.09 -25.06 -17.02
N GLU A 7 4.05 -24.72 -16.31
CA GLU A 7 4.00 -23.58 -15.42
C GLU A 7 4.00 -24.07 -13.99
N PHE A 8 4.77 -23.43 -13.13
CA PHE A 8 4.73 -23.73 -11.70
C PHE A 8 4.50 -22.46 -10.87
N LEU A 9 3.82 -22.66 -9.79
CA LEU A 9 3.40 -21.64 -8.85
C LEU A 9 3.79 -22.10 -7.46
N ALA A 10 4.47 -21.26 -6.71
CA ALA A 10 4.72 -21.52 -5.31
C ALA A 10 3.40 -21.31 -4.53
N MET A 11 2.94 -22.36 -3.87
CA MET A 11 1.78 -22.29 -2.96
C MET A 11 2.20 -22.82 -1.61
N GLU A 12 1.76 -22.14 -0.57
CA GLU A 12 1.90 -22.66 0.79
C GLU A 12 0.96 -23.85 0.98
N GLU A 13 1.48 -24.89 1.59
CA GLU A 13 0.72 -26.11 1.90
C GLU A 13 0.43 -26.14 3.41
N PRO A 14 -0.84 -26.39 3.84
CA PRO A 14 -1.16 -26.55 5.25
C PRO A 14 -0.30 -27.61 5.92
N GLY A 15 0.42 -27.22 7.00
CA GLY A 15 1.29 -28.11 7.74
C GLY A 15 2.75 -28.16 7.25
N ALA A 16 3.08 -27.49 6.13
CA ALA A 16 4.47 -27.28 5.76
C ALA A 16 5.11 -26.25 6.69
N ASP A 17 6.37 -26.48 7.05
CA ASP A 17 7.13 -25.47 7.81
C ASP A 17 7.51 -24.30 6.91
N PRO A 18 6.98 -23.08 7.13
CA PRO A 18 7.26 -21.93 6.28
C PRO A 18 8.72 -21.46 6.36
N LYS A 19 9.45 -21.81 7.43
CA LYS A 19 10.89 -21.51 7.53
C LYS A 19 11.72 -22.39 6.63
N LEU A 20 11.27 -23.62 6.41
CA LEU A 20 11.98 -24.61 5.60
C LEU A 20 11.58 -24.52 4.14
N TYR A 21 10.27 -24.41 3.84
CA TYR A 21 9.71 -24.48 2.48
C TYR A 21 9.04 -23.17 2.03
N GLY A 22 9.13 -22.11 2.83
CA GLY A 22 8.57 -20.82 2.46
C GLY A 22 9.29 -20.18 1.28
N TRP A 23 8.65 -19.20 0.68
CA TRP A 23 9.18 -18.45 -0.46
C TRP A 23 10.59 -17.91 -0.18
N GLY A 24 11.51 -18.26 -1.07
CA GLY A 24 12.91 -17.81 -0.98
C GLY A 24 13.79 -18.57 0.04
N SER A 25 13.26 -19.60 0.73
CA SER A 25 14.08 -20.50 1.55
C SER A 25 15.10 -21.24 0.70
N GLU A 26 16.13 -21.83 1.34
CA GLU A 26 17.14 -22.61 0.63
C GLU A 26 16.55 -23.81 -0.08
N GLU A 27 15.62 -24.51 0.54
CA GLU A 27 14.90 -25.65 -0.03
C GLU A 27 14.03 -25.24 -1.19
N TRP A 28 13.28 -24.13 -1.07
CA TRP A 28 12.48 -23.60 -2.16
C TRP A 28 13.34 -23.26 -3.38
N VAL A 29 14.49 -22.62 -3.17
CA VAL A 29 15.45 -22.28 -4.23
C VAL A 29 16.05 -23.55 -4.85
N HIS A 30 16.40 -24.55 -4.01
CA HIS A 30 16.91 -25.82 -4.47
C HIS A 30 15.92 -26.55 -5.37
N ASP A 31 14.68 -26.70 -4.93
CA ASP A 31 13.63 -27.41 -5.66
C ASP A 31 13.24 -26.68 -6.95
N SER A 32 13.18 -25.36 -6.91
CA SER A 32 12.95 -24.55 -8.12
C SER A 32 14.08 -24.74 -9.16
N ARG A 33 15.35 -24.76 -8.73
CA ARG A 33 16.49 -25.03 -9.62
C ARG A 33 16.44 -26.44 -10.21
N LEU A 34 16.07 -27.41 -9.40
CA LEU A 34 15.90 -28.79 -9.83
C LEU A 34 14.82 -28.88 -10.94
N LEU A 35 13.66 -28.28 -10.68
CA LEU A 35 12.54 -28.27 -11.62
C LEU A 35 12.90 -27.60 -12.94
N ILE A 36 13.55 -26.43 -12.89
CA ILE A 36 14.01 -25.71 -14.09
C ILE A 36 15.04 -26.55 -14.86
N GLY A 37 16.00 -27.13 -14.15
CA GLY A 37 17.04 -27.98 -14.75
C GLY A 37 16.47 -29.23 -15.44
N GLU A 38 15.50 -29.88 -14.84
CA GLU A 38 14.84 -31.05 -15.40
C GLU A 38 13.95 -30.71 -16.61
N ALA A 39 13.27 -29.56 -16.58
CA ALA A 39 12.50 -29.08 -17.74
C ALA A 39 13.43 -28.78 -18.93
N ALA A 40 14.54 -28.09 -18.67
CA ALA A 40 15.54 -27.78 -19.70
C ALA A 40 16.15 -29.03 -20.35
N LYS A 41 16.49 -30.07 -19.54
CA LYS A 41 17.01 -31.36 -20.06
C LYS A 41 16.04 -32.06 -21.00
N ARG A 42 14.73 -31.83 -20.82
CA ARG A 42 13.66 -32.42 -21.65
C ARG A 42 13.19 -31.53 -22.78
N GLY A 43 13.81 -30.36 -22.97
CA GLY A 43 13.40 -29.39 -23.97
C GLY A 43 12.02 -28.79 -23.72
N LEU A 44 11.58 -28.75 -22.45
CA LEU A 44 10.31 -28.14 -22.07
C LEU A 44 10.50 -26.66 -21.78
N GLY A 45 9.56 -25.83 -22.24
CA GLY A 45 9.42 -24.47 -21.76
C GLY A 45 9.02 -24.47 -20.28
N ILE A 46 9.47 -23.45 -19.53
CA ILE A 46 9.08 -23.28 -18.14
C ILE A 46 8.62 -21.85 -17.90
N SER A 47 7.52 -21.72 -17.21
CA SER A 47 6.98 -20.46 -16.73
C SER A 47 6.84 -20.54 -15.20
N MET A 48 7.20 -19.45 -14.52
CA MET A 48 7.05 -19.34 -13.08
C MET A 48 6.17 -18.14 -12.78
N THR A 49 5.11 -18.36 -12.02
CA THR A 49 4.34 -17.26 -11.46
C THR A 49 5.17 -16.59 -10.38
N SER A 50 5.40 -15.29 -10.54
CA SER A 50 6.17 -14.49 -9.60
C SER A 50 5.39 -14.29 -8.29
N GLY A 51 6.08 -14.39 -7.17
CA GLY A 51 5.52 -14.17 -5.84
C GLY A 51 5.05 -15.45 -5.14
N THR A 52 4.58 -15.27 -3.93
CA THR A 52 4.02 -16.34 -3.10
C THR A 52 2.52 -16.45 -3.36
N ASN A 53 2.01 -17.65 -3.44
CA ASN A 53 0.60 -17.91 -3.66
C ASN A 53 0.01 -17.36 -4.97
N TRP A 54 -1.26 -17.63 -5.20
CA TRP A 54 -1.95 -17.30 -6.44
C TRP A 54 -2.17 -15.81 -6.69
N SER A 55 -2.10 -15.00 -5.68
CA SER A 55 -2.37 -13.56 -5.79
C SER A 55 -1.12 -12.70 -5.89
N ASN A 56 -0.04 -13.24 -6.36
CA ASN A 56 1.23 -12.53 -6.52
C ASN A 56 1.72 -11.78 -5.28
N ALA A 57 2.95 -12.06 -4.88
CA ALA A 57 3.68 -11.24 -3.92
C ALA A 57 2.92 -10.98 -2.61
N ASN A 58 2.44 -12.04 -1.99
CA ASN A 58 1.99 -12.03 -0.62
C ASN A 58 3.09 -12.57 0.27
N LEU A 59 3.37 -11.88 1.36
CA LEU A 59 4.38 -12.30 2.31
C LEU A 59 3.78 -12.46 3.70
N THR A 60 4.04 -13.59 4.33
CA THR A 60 3.68 -13.84 5.74
C THR A 60 4.67 -13.22 6.71
N SER A 61 5.83 -12.77 6.22
CA SER A 61 6.93 -12.21 7.02
C SER A 61 6.85 -10.71 7.22
N ILE A 62 5.88 -10.03 6.61
CA ILE A 62 5.69 -8.58 6.73
C ILE A 62 4.42 -8.25 7.50
N THR A 63 4.40 -7.06 8.08
CA THR A 63 3.21 -6.43 8.66
C THR A 63 2.68 -5.36 7.71
N PRO A 64 1.45 -4.86 7.87
CA PRO A 64 0.94 -3.76 7.04
C PRO A 64 1.78 -2.49 7.12
N ASP A 65 2.48 -2.27 8.24
CA ASP A 65 3.32 -1.08 8.43
C ASP A 65 4.69 -1.19 7.76
N ASP A 66 5.10 -2.40 7.35
CA ASP A 66 6.34 -2.58 6.61
C ASP A 66 6.34 -1.79 5.30
N ARG A 67 7.51 -1.29 4.92
CA ARG A 67 7.70 -0.58 3.66
C ARG A 67 7.32 -1.43 2.44
N ALA A 68 7.58 -2.73 2.51
CA ALA A 68 7.25 -3.67 1.45
C ALA A 68 5.75 -3.95 1.30
N ALA A 69 4.93 -3.64 2.31
CA ALA A 69 3.50 -3.87 2.26
C ALA A 69 2.77 -2.86 1.37
N SER A 70 1.65 -3.28 0.79
CA SER A 70 0.75 -2.40 0.04
C SER A 70 0.33 -1.20 0.88
N LYS A 71 0.38 -0.02 0.27
CA LYS A 71 0.02 1.25 0.89
C LYS A 71 -1.19 1.87 0.22
N GLU A 72 -1.92 2.65 0.99
CA GLU A 72 -2.97 3.52 0.49
C GLU A 72 -2.77 4.95 0.98
N LEU A 73 -3.25 5.88 0.19
CA LEU A 73 -3.27 7.29 0.53
C LEU A 73 -4.69 7.64 0.95
N ASP A 74 -4.83 8.10 2.17
CA ASP A 74 -6.09 8.57 2.71
C ASP A 74 -5.99 10.03 3.13
N CYS A 75 -7.10 10.70 3.38
CA CYS A 75 -7.05 12.09 3.78
C CYS A 75 -8.13 12.45 4.81
N VAL A 76 -7.78 13.38 5.68
CA VAL A 76 -8.73 14.11 6.52
C VAL A 76 -8.99 15.47 5.88
N ILE A 77 -10.26 15.83 5.78
CA ILE A 77 -10.71 17.11 5.21
C ILE A 77 -11.23 17.99 6.35
N ILE A 78 -10.70 19.21 6.44
CA ILE A 78 -11.08 20.19 7.45
C ILE A 78 -11.62 21.42 6.71
N PRO A 79 -12.93 21.70 6.81
CA PRO A 79 -13.49 22.94 6.27
C PRO A 79 -13.04 24.13 7.11
N LEU A 80 -12.71 25.23 6.46
CA LEU A 80 -12.33 26.49 7.09
C LEU A 80 -13.09 27.64 6.44
N GLU A 81 -13.64 28.50 7.29
CA GLU A 81 -14.29 29.73 6.84
C GLU A 81 -13.26 30.80 6.41
N ALA A 82 -13.74 31.80 5.70
CA ALA A 82 -12.91 32.92 5.25
C ALA A 82 -12.19 33.58 6.45
N GLY A 83 -10.88 33.62 6.44
CA GLY A 83 -10.06 34.18 7.50
C GLY A 83 -9.93 33.30 8.76
N GLU A 84 -10.50 32.10 8.75
CA GLU A 84 -10.40 31.17 9.88
C GLU A 84 -8.96 30.63 9.99
N ARG A 85 -8.50 30.47 11.24
CA ARG A 85 -7.18 29.97 11.56
C ARG A 85 -7.26 28.54 12.07
N PHE A 86 -6.56 27.64 11.40
CA PHE A 86 -6.22 26.32 11.93
C PHE A 86 -4.91 26.44 12.71
N CYS A 87 -4.92 26.07 13.97
CA CYS A 87 -3.73 26.08 14.82
C CYS A 87 -3.77 24.87 15.76
N GLY A 88 -2.89 23.90 15.52
CA GLY A 88 -2.83 22.68 16.32
C GLY A 88 -2.26 21.48 15.60
N ALA A 89 -2.41 20.32 16.28
CA ALA A 89 -1.99 19.05 15.75
C ALA A 89 -2.86 18.64 14.55
N LEU A 90 -2.21 18.12 13.51
CA LEU A 90 -2.91 17.57 12.35
C LEU A 90 -3.69 16.31 12.75
N PRO A 91 -4.98 16.22 12.43
CA PRO A 91 -5.75 15.00 12.69
C PRO A 91 -5.23 13.86 11.82
N LYS A 92 -5.20 12.66 12.40
CA LYS A 92 -4.91 11.42 11.68
C LYS A 92 -6.17 10.81 11.12
N CYS A 93 -6.03 9.99 10.07
CA CYS A 93 -7.12 9.18 9.56
C CYS A 93 -7.54 8.12 10.59
N GLU A 94 -8.84 7.84 10.64
CA GLU A 94 -9.37 6.73 11.43
C GLU A 94 -9.18 5.43 10.65
N ILE A 95 -8.20 4.63 11.06
CA ILE A 95 -7.92 3.35 10.43
C ILE A 95 -8.74 2.27 11.10
N GLN A 96 -9.58 1.60 10.33
CA GLN A 96 -10.42 0.49 10.80
C GLN A 96 -9.78 -0.89 10.56
N THR A 97 -8.70 -0.93 9.80
CA THR A 97 -8.02 -2.18 9.44
C THR A 97 -7.11 -2.65 10.57
N GLU A 98 -7.29 -3.89 10.99
CA GLU A 98 -6.45 -4.51 12.01
C GLU A 98 -4.97 -4.54 11.61
N HIS A 99 -4.10 -4.38 12.60
CA HIS A 99 -2.64 -4.42 12.45
C HIS A 99 -2.01 -3.28 11.62
N VAL A 100 -2.76 -2.23 11.32
CA VAL A 100 -2.25 -0.99 10.73
C VAL A 100 -2.15 0.06 11.83
N GLU A 101 -0.94 0.44 12.22
CA GLU A 101 -0.69 1.35 13.34
C GLU A 101 -0.01 2.65 12.89
N ALA A 102 0.85 2.56 11.88
CA ALA A 102 1.63 3.69 11.40
C ALA A 102 0.92 4.48 10.31
N GLN A 103 0.99 5.81 10.42
CA GLN A 103 0.58 6.75 9.37
C GLN A 103 1.70 7.75 9.14
N GLU A 104 2.09 7.94 7.89
CA GLU A 104 3.09 8.90 7.46
C GLU A 104 2.41 10.10 6.78
N LEU A 105 2.72 11.31 7.23
CA LEU A 105 2.22 12.52 6.59
C LEU A 105 2.87 12.70 5.22
N VAL A 106 2.06 12.74 4.17
CA VAL A 106 2.52 12.93 2.80
C VAL A 106 2.42 14.39 2.38
N ALA A 107 1.27 15.00 2.61
CA ALA A 107 1.05 16.38 2.21
C ALA A 107 -0.06 17.05 3.03
N VAL A 108 0.03 18.36 3.12
CA VAL A 108 -1.06 19.23 3.55
C VAL A 108 -1.34 20.23 2.44
N VAL A 109 -2.58 20.29 1.98
CA VAL A 109 -2.98 21.12 0.85
C VAL A 109 -4.26 21.85 1.18
N ALA A 110 -4.30 23.16 0.92
CA ALA A 110 -5.53 23.94 1.01
C ALA A 110 -6.07 24.27 -0.39
N ALA A 111 -7.37 24.08 -0.56
CA ALA A 111 -8.08 24.39 -1.80
C ALA A 111 -9.33 25.23 -1.51
N ARG A 112 -9.56 26.28 -2.30
CA ARG A 112 -10.74 27.14 -2.15
C ARG A 112 -11.97 26.43 -2.70
N ARG A 113 -13.11 26.51 -1.98
CA ARG A 113 -14.40 26.04 -2.46
C ARG A 113 -14.95 27.02 -3.47
N MET A 114 -15.29 26.54 -4.66
CA MET A 114 -15.85 27.35 -5.74
C MET A 114 -17.38 27.31 -5.75
N TRP A 115 -17.94 26.12 -5.71
CA TRP A 115 -19.37 25.88 -5.66
C TRP A 115 -19.68 24.46 -5.17
N GLU A 116 -20.91 24.25 -4.74
CA GLU A 116 -21.41 22.93 -4.35
C GLU A 116 -22.69 22.62 -5.15
N LYS A 117 -22.78 21.40 -5.65
CA LYS A 117 -23.97 20.92 -6.34
C LYS A 117 -24.14 19.42 -6.11
N ASP A 118 -25.36 19.02 -5.74
CA ASP A 118 -25.73 17.60 -5.53
C ASP A 118 -24.80 16.86 -4.56
N GLY A 119 -24.32 17.53 -3.51
CA GLY A 119 -23.38 16.96 -2.53
C GLY A 119 -21.93 16.88 -3.00
N CYS A 120 -21.62 17.36 -4.20
CA CYS A 120 -20.25 17.44 -4.70
C CYS A 120 -19.72 18.88 -4.56
N VAL A 121 -18.57 18.99 -3.90
CA VAL A 121 -17.83 20.25 -3.75
C VAL A 121 -16.86 20.39 -4.90
N CYS A 122 -16.95 21.49 -5.64
CA CYS A 122 -15.95 21.85 -6.65
C CYS A 122 -14.89 22.76 -6.02
N LEU A 123 -13.64 22.38 -6.18
CA LEU A 123 -12.49 23.10 -5.66
C LEU A 123 -11.79 23.87 -6.77
N ASP A 124 -11.13 24.96 -6.38
CA ASP A 124 -10.24 25.70 -7.26
C ASP A 124 -9.03 24.80 -7.60
N PRO A 125 -8.67 24.64 -8.88
CA PRO A 125 -7.49 23.89 -9.27
C PRO A 125 -6.18 24.55 -8.80
N GLU A 126 -6.20 25.85 -8.49
CA GLU A 126 -5.07 26.55 -7.87
C GLU A 126 -5.07 26.29 -6.37
N THR A 127 -4.26 25.31 -5.95
CA THR A 127 -4.15 24.89 -4.56
C THR A 127 -2.91 25.50 -3.89
N THR A 128 -2.94 25.59 -2.56
CA THR A 128 -1.80 25.99 -1.74
C THR A 128 -1.22 24.79 -1.01
N VAL A 129 0.04 24.45 -1.27
CA VAL A 129 0.74 23.38 -0.55
C VAL A 129 1.29 23.97 0.75
N LEU A 130 0.94 23.35 1.87
CA LEU A 130 1.28 23.79 3.23
C LEU A 130 2.20 22.80 3.96
N THR A 131 2.64 21.75 3.31
CA THR A 131 3.44 20.67 3.92
C THR A 131 4.70 21.20 4.59
N ASP A 132 5.38 22.17 3.98
CA ASP A 132 6.61 22.78 4.51
C ASP A 132 6.37 23.67 5.75
N LEU A 133 5.12 24.01 6.04
CA LEU A 133 4.74 24.77 7.24
C LEU A 133 4.47 23.86 8.45
N VAL A 134 4.39 22.55 8.22
CA VAL A 134 4.15 21.59 9.30
C VAL A 134 5.43 21.39 10.10
N ALA A 135 5.36 21.64 11.39
CA ALA A 135 6.44 21.42 12.34
C ALA A 135 5.97 20.47 13.45
N GLU A 136 6.68 19.35 13.65
CA GLU A 136 6.37 18.36 14.68
C GLU A 136 4.89 17.87 14.65
N GLY A 137 4.33 17.73 13.44
CA GLY A 137 2.95 17.31 13.25
C GLY A 137 1.89 18.36 13.56
N GLN A 138 2.30 19.62 13.71
CA GLN A 138 1.41 20.74 13.95
C GLN A 138 1.44 21.71 12.78
N LEU A 139 0.30 22.33 12.50
CA LEU A 139 0.16 23.40 11.51
C LEU A 139 -0.44 24.62 12.15
N ASP A 140 0.09 25.79 11.80
CA ASP A 140 -0.49 27.10 12.08
C ASP A 140 -0.68 27.84 10.75
N TRP A 141 -1.92 27.94 10.31
CA TRP A 141 -2.26 28.54 9.04
C TRP A 141 -3.62 29.24 9.10
N THR A 142 -3.72 30.39 8.45
CA THR A 142 -4.97 31.15 8.34
C THR A 142 -5.46 31.11 6.91
N ALA A 143 -6.72 30.67 6.71
CA ALA A 143 -7.36 30.68 5.41
C ALA A 143 -7.48 32.14 4.91
N PRO A 144 -7.27 32.38 3.60
CA PRO A 144 -7.52 33.68 3.02
C PRO A 144 -8.96 34.15 3.23
N ALA A 145 -9.16 35.49 3.27
CA ALA A 145 -10.47 36.07 3.54
C ALA A 145 -11.36 36.15 2.29
N ASP A 146 -10.94 35.58 1.17
CA ASP A 146 -11.61 35.66 -0.13
C ASP A 146 -12.56 34.49 -0.41
N GLY A 147 -12.76 33.61 0.55
CA GLY A 147 -13.67 32.48 0.42
C GLY A 147 -13.50 31.43 1.51
N THR A 148 -14.26 30.35 1.40
CA THR A 148 -14.13 29.16 2.24
C THR A 148 -13.12 28.20 1.62
N TYR A 149 -12.44 27.44 2.47
CA TYR A 149 -11.36 26.53 2.08
C TYR A 149 -11.63 25.12 2.62
N GLU A 150 -11.09 24.13 1.92
CA GLU A 150 -10.92 22.79 2.42
C GLU A 150 -9.42 22.56 2.65
N LEU A 151 -9.05 22.17 3.87
CA LEU A 151 -7.70 21.76 4.21
C LEU A 151 -7.62 20.24 4.17
N PHE A 152 -6.84 19.71 3.25
CA PHE A 152 -6.61 18.28 3.05
C PHE A 152 -5.32 17.87 3.75
N VAL A 153 -5.41 16.89 4.63
CA VAL A 153 -4.25 16.30 5.31
C VAL A 153 -4.12 14.86 4.82
N PHE A 154 -3.13 14.62 3.96
CA PHE A 154 -2.91 13.32 3.33
C PHE A 154 -1.96 12.45 4.13
N TRP A 155 -2.42 11.24 4.42
CA TRP A 155 -1.68 10.24 5.15
C TRP A 155 -1.46 8.98 4.32
N LEU A 156 -0.23 8.45 4.33
CA LEU A 156 0.11 7.16 3.76
C LEU A 156 0.14 6.13 4.88
N HIS A 157 -0.54 5.03 4.70
CA HIS A 157 -0.53 3.91 5.64
C HIS A 157 -0.66 2.56 4.93
N GLY A 158 -0.50 1.46 5.67
CA GLY A 158 -0.72 0.13 5.13
C GLY A 158 -2.19 -0.11 4.79
N THR A 159 -2.45 -0.82 3.69
CA THR A 159 -3.83 -1.21 3.35
C THR A 159 -4.37 -2.31 4.28
N GLY A 160 -3.47 -3.08 4.92
CA GLY A 160 -3.85 -4.30 5.63
C GLY A 160 -4.49 -5.36 4.74
N GLN A 161 -4.48 -5.15 3.42
CA GLN A 161 -5.04 -6.09 2.48
C GLN A 161 -4.30 -7.42 2.52
N THR A 162 -5.07 -8.50 2.68
CA THR A 162 -4.54 -9.85 2.66
C THR A 162 -5.04 -10.59 1.43
N ALA A 163 -4.20 -11.44 0.89
CA ALA A 163 -4.69 -12.49 0.03
C ALA A 163 -4.99 -13.73 0.89
N ARG A 164 -5.91 -14.56 0.44
CA ARG A 164 -6.17 -15.84 1.11
C ARG A 164 -5.08 -16.83 0.71
N PRO A 165 -4.05 -17.01 1.54
CA PRO A 165 -3.13 -18.12 1.39
C PRO A 165 -3.82 -19.39 1.85
N SER A 166 -3.28 -20.50 1.44
CA SER A 166 -3.67 -21.81 1.98
C SER A 166 -3.38 -21.93 3.47
N CYS A 167 -2.47 -21.14 4.01
CA CYS A 167 -2.09 -21.15 5.42
C CYS A 167 -1.68 -19.75 5.91
N GLY A 168 -2.30 -19.30 7.00
CA GLY A 168 -1.94 -18.07 7.70
C GLY A 168 -2.44 -16.78 7.05
N ILE A 169 -2.02 -15.66 7.63
CA ILE A 169 -2.29 -14.31 7.12
C ILE A 169 -1.11 -13.89 6.25
N SER A 170 -1.39 -13.49 5.03
CA SER A 170 -0.40 -13.05 4.05
C SER A 170 -0.80 -11.68 3.51
N TYR A 171 0.02 -10.67 3.82
CA TYR A 171 -0.23 -9.30 3.38
C TYR A 171 0.27 -9.08 1.96
N THR A 172 -0.49 -8.28 1.20
CA THR A 172 -0.09 -7.90 -0.16
C THR A 172 1.08 -6.93 -0.13
N VAL A 173 1.97 -7.07 -1.12
CA VAL A 173 3.14 -6.23 -1.25
C VAL A 173 2.92 -5.03 -2.15
N ASN A 174 3.74 -4.01 -1.97
CA ASN A 174 3.74 -2.82 -2.80
C ASN A 174 4.59 -3.05 -4.08
N TYR A 175 3.94 -3.35 -5.18
CA TYR A 175 4.60 -3.55 -6.48
C TYR A 175 5.28 -2.30 -7.05
N LEU A 176 4.94 -1.12 -6.54
CA LEU A 176 5.47 0.15 -7.02
C LEU A 176 6.73 0.57 -6.26
N ASP A 177 7.07 -0.12 -5.17
CA ASP A 177 8.29 0.09 -4.42
C ASP A 177 9.25 -1.08 -4.62
N ARG A 178 10.54 -0.77 -4.86
CA ARG A 178 11.60 -1.77 -5.05
C ARG A 178 11.80 -2.73 -3.88
N TYR A 179 11.25 -2.42 -2.72
CA TYR A 179 11.29 -3.29 -1.53
C TYR A 179 10.12 -4.27 -1.46
N GLY A 180 9.06 -4.02 -2.24
CA GLY A 180 7.93 -4.93 -2.38
C GLY A 180 7.97 -5.78 -3.66
N ALA A 181 8.84 -5.42 -4.60
CA ALA A 181 8.96 -6.08 -5.90
C ALA A 181 10.00 -7.20 -5.90
#